data_62cd982f5e851b8f920e26bf9dc49993
#
_entry.id   62cd982f5e851b8f920e26bf9dc49993
#
_cell.length_a   1.000
_cell.length_b   1.000
_cell.length_c   1.000
_cell.angle_alpha   90.00
_cell.angle_beta   90.00
_cell.angle_gamma   90.00
#
_symmetry.space_group_name_H-M   'P 1'
#
loop_
_entity.id
_entity.type
_entity.pdbx_description
1 polymer ?
#
loop_
_entity_poly.entity_id
_entity_poly.type
_entity_poly.pdbx_seq_one_letter_code
_entity_poly.pdbx_strand_id
1 'polypeptide(L)'
;CATQAYEITQEALGAKKGAVATKLNLKELPKPVEIKNFLDQYIIGQDDAKRFLAVSVYNHYKRLLQKAGDDDVEIEKSNIIMVGSTGTGKTLLARTIAKLLHVPFTIVDATVLTEAGYVGEDIESILTRLLQVADYNVAEAEQGIVFIDEIDKIARKGDNPSITRDVSGEGVQQGLLKLLEGSVVNVPPQGGRKHPDQKMIPVNTKNILFICGGAFDGLERIIESRLETSSIGFGAKIVDKKNTDISKLLKQAMPQDLTKFGLIPEFVGRVPVMVSLDLLDEDALVRILTEPKNALVKQYQKLFELDDVKLEFTPDAVHEIAHMAVERKTGARGLRAIMESVMMDTMYEVPSDSNVGICTVTKDAVDGKEKPEVVYRDVTVPKKALAGRSRKERTGRSRNGRRSRMRKISTCRTRIPQIRGAAAHRNVTAAFLHNRNLPVTADRHRKEAGQLRS
;
A
#
# COMPACT_ATOMS: atom_id res chain seq x y z
N CYS A 1 3.51 -42.48 -16.21
CA CYS A 1 3.78 -42.64 -14.77
C CYS A 1 4.27 -41.35 -14.09
N ALA A 2 5.19 -40.58 -14.68
CA ALA A 2 5.67 -39.32 -14.04
C ALA A 2 4.59 -38.22 -14.02
N THR A 3 3.78 -38.10 -15.06
CA THR A 3 2.68 -37.13 -15.17
C THR A 3 1.55 -37.42 -14.17
N GLN A 4 1.20 -38.70 -14.02
CA GLN A 4 0.19 -39.11 -13.02
C GLN A 4 0.67 -38.91 -11.58
N ALA A 5 1.96 -39.17 -11.30
CA ALA A 5 2.53 -38.90 -9.99
C ALA A 5 2.57 -37.40 -9.69
N TYR A 6 2.80 -36.55 -10.69
CA TYR A 6 2.77 -35.10 -10.56
C TYR A 6 1.33 -34.58 -10.32
N GLU A 7 0.33 -35.11 -11.01
CA GLU A 7 -1.08 -34.77 -10.78
C GLU A 7 -1.57 -35.20 -9.40
N ILE A 8 -1.23 -36.41 -8.94
CA ILE A 8 -1.57 -36.90 -7.59
C ILE A 8 -0.87 -36.06 -6.48
N THR A 9 0.37 -35.65 -6.72
CA THR A 9 1.07 -34.76 -5.77
C THR A 9 0.51 -33.35 -5.78
N GLN A 10 0.05 -32.83 -6.91
CA GLN A 10 -0.66 -31.55 -7.00
C GLN A 10 -2.03 -31.61 -6.30
N GLU A 11 -2.81 -32.67 -6.49
CA GLU A 11 -4.07 -32.87 -5.78
C GLU A 11 -3.85 -33.04 -4.26
N ALA A 12 -2.83 -33.80 -3.82
CA ALA A 12 -2.52 -33.97 -2.40
C ALA A 12 -1.96 -32.71 -1.73
N LEU A 13 -1.22 -31.88 -2.47
CA LEU A 13 -0.75 -30.57 -1.99
C LEU A 13 -1.85 -29.50 -2.07
N GLY A 14 -2.74 -29.57 -3.04
CA GLY A 14 -3.92 -28.72 -3.16
C GLY A 14 -4.95 -28.98 -2.05
N ALA A 15 -5.12 -30.25 -1.67
CA ALA A 15 -6.01 -30.63 -0.56
C ALA A 15 -5.51 -30.21 0.83
N LYS A 16 -4.20 -29.92 1.00
CA LYS A 16 -3.62 -29.42 2.26
C LYS A 16 -3.52 -27.90 2.34
N LYS A 17 -3.75 -27.18 1.25
CA LYS A 17 -3.83 -25.70 1.20
C LYS A 17 -5.25 -25.21 0.92
N GLY A 18 -6.24 -25.99 1.19
CA GLY A 18 -7.58 -25.49 1.41
C GLY A 18 -7.56 -24.64 2.68
N ALA A 19 -7.04 -23.42 2.58
CA ALA A 19 -7.39 -22.38 3.50
C ALA A 19 -8.92 -22.34 3.47
N VAL A 20 -9.52 -22.71 4.59
CA VAL A 20 -10.94 -22.54 4.83
C VAL A 20 -11.22 -21.08 4.48
N ALA A 21 -11.88 -20.85 3.34
CA ALA A 21 -12.35 -19.52 3.00
C ALA A 21 -13.11 -19.06 4.24
N THR A 22 -12.56 -18.10 4.94
CA THR A 22 -13.16 -17.57 6.17
C THR A 22 -14.41 -16.87 5.68
N LYS A 23 -15.54 -17.58 5.67
CA LYS A 23 -16.81 -16.99 5.30
C LYS A 23 -17.06 -15.87 6.29
N LEU A 24 -16.89 -14.63 5.81
CA LEU A 24 -17.25 -13.46 6.58
C LEU A 24 -18.62 -13.67 7.16
N ASN A 25 -18.73 -13.65 8.47
CA ASN A 25 -19.97 -13.88 9.19
C ASN A 25 -20.43 -12.52 9.76
N LEU A 26 -21.70 -12.20 9.67
CA LEU A 26 -22.22 -10.91 10.17
C LEU A 26 -21.91 -10.70 11.66
N LYS A 27 -21.77 -11.79 12.43
CA LYS A 27 -21.39 -11.75 13.84
C LYS A 27 -19.90 -11.45 14.09
N GLU A 28 -19.06 -11.69 13.08
CA GLU A 28 -17.60 -11.49 13.13
C GLU A 28 -17.19 -10.20 12.45
N LEU A 29 -18.09 -9.52 11.72
CA LEU A 29 -17.82 -8.25 11.08
C LEU A 29 -17.67 -7.16 12.15
N PRO A 30 -16.48 -6.52 12.28
CA PRO A 30 -16.24 -5.47 13.26
C PRO A 30 -17.17 -4.29 13.00
N LYS A 31 -17.73 -3.74 14.07
CA LYS A 31 -18.63 -2.58 14.00
C LYS A 31 -17.84 -1.29 13.67
N PRO A 32 -18.49 -0.24 13.14
CA PRO A 32 -17.81 1.00 12.77
C PRO A 32 -16.94 1.59 13.88
N VAL A 33 -17.38 1.51 15.15
CA VAL A 33 -16.59 1.98 16.30
C VAL A 33 -15.33 1.14 16.48
N GLU A 34 -15.42 -0.17 16.31
CA GLU A 34 -14.28 -1.09 16.43
C GLU A 34 -13.28 -0.87 15.30
N ILE A 35 -13.79 -0.65 14.07
CA ILE A 35 -12.95 -0.28 12.90
C ILE A 35 -12.19 1.01 13.19
N LYS A 36 -12.89 2.07 13.67
CA LYS A 36 -12.26 3.35 14.03
C LYS A 36 -11.20 3.14 15.11
N ASN A 37 -11.51 2.46 16.19
CA ASN A 37 -10.58 2.19 17.29
C ASN A 37 -9.33 1.41 16.83
N PHE A 38 -9.50 0.51 15.86
CA PHE A 38 -8.36 -0.17 15.27
C PHE A 38 -7.50 0.79 14.42
N LEU A 39 -8.12 1.65 13.62
CA LEU A 39 -7.42 2.66 12.83
C LEU A 39 -6.64 3.64 13.73
N ASP A 40 -7.20 4.03 14.88
CA ASP A 40 -6.56 4.93 15.86
C ASP A 40 -5.25 4.36 16.41
N GLN A 41 -5.06 3.05 16.37
CA GLN A 41 -3.81 2.42 16.82
C GLN A 41 -2.65 2.59 15.81
N TYR A 42 -2.94 2.92 14.56
CA TYR A 42 -1.95 3.00 13.47
C TYR A 42 -1.85 4.40 12.85
N ILE A 43 -2.91 5.19 12.94
CA ILE A 43 -3.04 6.46 12.21
C ILE A 43 -3.41 7.55 13.19
N ILE A 44 -2.65 8.62 13.20
CA ILE A 44 -2.87 9.81 14.04
C ILE A 44 -3.80 10.79 13.32
N GLY A 45 -4.68 11.44 14.10
CA GLY A 45 -5.65 12.39 13.55
C GLY A 45 -6.64 11.76 12.58
N GLN A 46 -7.13 12.53 11.62
CA GLN A 46 -8.06 12.08 10.55
C GLN A 46 -9.37 11.50 11.10
N ASP A 47 -9.91 12.04 12.19
CA ASP A 47 -11.04 11.46 12.92
C ASP A 47 -12.30 11.37 12.06
N ASP A 48 -12.61 12.43 11.30
CA ASP A 48 -13.77 12.45 10.40
C ASP A 48 -13.60 11.42 9.28
N ALA A 49 -12.43 11.40 8.64
CA ALA A 49 -12.11 10.43 7.59
C ALA A 49 -12.24 8.98 8.08
N LYS A 50 -11.72 8.68 9.27
CA LYS A 50 -11.84 7.35 9.89
C LYS A 50 -13.29 6.95 10.16
N ARG A 51 -14.14 7.91 10.63
CA ARG A 51 -15.56 7.66 10.87
C ARG A 51 -16.29 7.35 9.57
N PHE A 52 -16.11 8.17 8.53
CA PHE A 52 -16.76 7.96 7.22
C PHE A 52 -16.31 6.63 6.61
N LEU A 53 -15.01 6.34 6.62
CA LEU A 53 -14.47 5.08 6.11
C LEU A 53 -14.99 3.88 6.89
N ALA A 54 -15.00 3.95 8.22
CA ALA A 54 -15.49 2.85 9.05
C ALA A 54 -16.95 2.50 8.76
N VAL A 55 -17.81 3.52 8.60
CA VAL A 55 -19.23 3.31 8.26
C VAL A 55 -19.37 2.75 6.83
N SER A 56 -18.68 3.33 5.85
CA SER A 56 -18.78 2.93 4.45
C SER A 56 -18.31 1.49 4.23
N VAL A 57 -17.19 1.13 4.83
CA VAL A 57 -16.65 -0.23 4.78
C VAL A 57 -17.57 -1.23 5.48
N TYR A 58 -18.06 -0.89 6.66
CA TYR A 58 -19.04 -1.74 7.37
C TYR A 58 -20.30 -1.97 6.53
N ASN A 59 -20.86 -0.93 5.93
CA ASN A 59 -22.04 -1.03 5.08
C ASN A 59 -21.77 -1.89 3.83
N HIS A 60 -20.59 -1.74 3.21
CA HIS A 60 -20.19 -2.57 2.07
C HIS A 60 -20.19 -4.05 2.44
N TYR A 61 -19.49 -4.45 3.50
CA TYR A 61 -19.41 -5.86 3.89
C TYR A 61 -20.75 -6.37 4.47
N LYS A 62 -21.54 -5.53 5.13
CA LYS A 62 -22.89 -5.88 5.55
C LYS A 62 -23.79 -6.22 4.36
N ARG A 63 -23.66 -5.46 3.25
CA ARG A 63 -24.36 -5.75 1.99
C ARG A 63 -24.00 -7.14 1.45
N LEU A 64 -22.71 -7.54 1.49
CA LEU A 64 -22.27 -8.85 1.03
C LEU A 64 -22.88 -10.00 1.86
N LEU A 65 -23.23 -9.72 3.10
CA LEU A 65 -23.77 -10.71 4.03
C LEU A 65 -25.31 -10.75 4.02
N GLN A 66 -25.95 -9.87 3.24
CA GLN A 66 -27.42 -9.88 3.05
C GLN A 66 -27.82 -11.18 2.35
N LYS A 67 -28.78 -11.89 2.95
CA LYS A 67 -29.37 -13.08 2.31
C LYS A 67 -30.34 -12.62 1.22
N ALA A 68 -30.17 -13.16 0.02
CA ALA A 68 -31.18 -13.00 -1.02
C ALA A 68 -32.44 -13.76 -0.58
N GLY A 69 -33.56 -13.07 -0.41
CA GLY A 69 -34.82 -13.78 -0.29
C GLY A 69 -35.96 -13.21 0.55
N ASP A 70 -35.75 -12.20 1.41
CA ASP A 70 -36.86 -11.75 2.26
C ASP A 70 -37.37 -10.32 2.00
N ASP A 71 -36.53 -9.46 1.38
CA ASP A 71 -36.93 -8.09 1.02
C ASP A 71 -36.52 -7.81 -0.42
N ASP A 72 -37.42 -7.19 -1.21
CA ASP A 72 -37.19 -6.75 -2.60
C ASP A 72 -36.22 -5.56 -2.69
N VAL A 73 -35.52 -5.21 -1.60
CA VAL A 73 -34.58 -4.07 -1.56
C VAL A 73 -33.17 -4.53 -1.87
N GLU A 74 -32.67 -4.15 -3.04
CA GLU A 74 -31.26 -4.34 -3.42
C GLU A 74 -30.45 -3.13 -2.95
N ILE A 75 -29.41 -3.40 -2.13
CA ILE A 75 -28.47 -2.37 -1.67
C ILE A 75 -27.41 -2.18 -2.75
N GLU A 76 -27.31 -0.98 -3.29
CA GLU A 76 -26.31 -0.64 -4.29
C GLU A 76 -24.88 -0.61 -3.74
N LYS A 77 -23.92 -0.81 -4.64
CA LYS A 77 -22.51 -0.72 -4.33
C LYS A 77 -22.10 0.75 -4.13
N SER A 78 -21.36 1.03 -3.06
CA SER A 78 -20.81 2.36 -2.77
C SER A 78 -19.29 2.31 -2.76
N ASN A 79 -18.65 2.83 -3.80
CA ASN A 79 -17.21 3.02 -3.82
C ASN A 79 -16.86 4.35 -3.14
N ILE A 80 -15.58 4.52 -2.78
CA ILE A 80 -15.11 5.63 -1.95
C ILE A 80 -14.08 6.45 -2.74
N ILE A 81 -14.14 7.77 -2.64
CA ILE A 81 -13.08 8.66 -3.09
C ILE A 81 -12.49 9.40 -1.91
N MET A 82 -11.15 9.38 -1.82
CA MET A 82 -10.38 10.02 -0.77
C MET A 82 -9.61 11.22 -1.34
N VAL A 83 -9.87 12.39 -0.80
CA VAL A 83 -9.26 13.65 -1.23
C VAL A 83 -8.34 14.17 -0.12
N GLY A 84 -7.11 14.52 -0.46
CA GLY A 84 -6.17 15.10 0.50
C GLY A 84 -4.73 15.07 -0.01
N SER A 85 -3.93 15.99 0.44
CA SER A 85 -2.55 16.18 0.02
C SER A 85 -1.70 14.91 0.15
N THR A 86 -0.58 14.88 -0.57
CA THR A 86 0.37 13.78 -0.47
C THR A 86 0.91 13.65 0.96
N GLY A 87 1.00 12.42 1.46
CA GLY A 87 1.51 12.15 2.81
C GLY A 87 0.48 12.19 3.94
N THR A 88 -0.81 12.50 3.68
CA THR A 88 -1.88 12.53 4.70
C THR A 88 -2.36 11.14 5.18
N GLY A 89 -1.88 10.06 4.56
CA GLY A 89 -2.18 8.68 5.00
C GLY A 89 -3.27 7.95 4.24
N LYS A 90 -3.70 8.41 3.06
CA LYS A 90 -4.75 7.77 2.23
C LYS A 90 -4.51 6.26 2.04
N THR A 91 -3.38 5.90 1.50
CA THR A 91 -2.99 4.50 1.23
C THR A 91 -2.87 3.67 2.51
N LEU A 92 -2.39 4.29 3.61
CA LEU A 92 -2.25 3.64 4.91
C LEU A 92 -3.62 3.30 5.53
N LEU A 93 -4.60 4.22 5.41
CA LEU A 93 -5.99 3.99 5.85
C LEU A 93 -6.59 2.77 5.15
N ALA A 94 -6.54 2.73 3.81
CA ALA A 94 -7.09 1.62 3.04
C ALA A 94 -6.40 0.29 3.36
N ARG A 95 -5.07 0.27 3.44
CA ARG A 95 -4.30 -0.92 3.80
C ARG A 95 -4.61 -1.42 5.21
N THR A 96 -4.78 -0.51 6.17
CA THR A 96 -5.06 -0.87 7.57
C THR A 96 -6.45 -1.46 7.71
N ILE A 97 -7.44 -0.96 6.96
CA ILE A 97 -8.79 -1.53 6.88
C ILE A 97 -8.75 -2.95 6.32
N ALA A 98 -8.08 -3.15 5.19
CA ALA A 98 -7.96 -4.47 4.57
C ALA A 98 -7.27 -5.48 5.51
N LYS A 99 -6.25 -5.03 6.27
CA LYS A 99 -5.58 -5.83 7.29
C LYS A 99 -6.54 -6.24 8.43
N LEU A 100 -7.40 -5.34 8.89
CA LEU A 100 -8.39 -5.64 9.93
C LEU A 100 -9.40 -6.68 9.47
N LEU A 101 -9.87 -6.56 8.22
CA LEU A 101 -10.90 -7.43 7.66
C LEU A 101 -10.33 -8.75 7.12
N HIS A 102 -9.01 -8.89 7.06
CA HIS A 102 -8.32 -10.08 6.50
C HIS A 102 -8.76 -10.39 5.06
N VAL A 103 -8.97 -9.35 4.25
CA VAL A 103 -9.36 -9.48 2.84
C VAL A 103 -8.20 -9.17 1.89
N PRO A 104 -8.18 -9.74 0.66
CA PRO A 104 -7.19 -9.41 -0.35
C PRO A 104 -7.16 -7.90 -0.62
N PHE A 105 -5.97 -7.33 -0.72
CA PHE A 105 -5.76 -5.91 -0.92
C PHE A 105 -4.70 -5.64 -1.98
N THR A 106 -5.06 -4.87 -2.99
CA THR A 106 -4.12 -4.42 -4.00
C THR A 106 -4.11 -2.90 -4.14
N ILE A 107 -2.96 -2.36 -4.55
CA ILE A 107 -2.76 -0.94 -4.83
C ILE A 107 -2.37 -0.82 -6.29
N VAL A 108 -3.01 0.10 -6.98
CA VAL A 108 -2.72 0.43 -8.38
C VAL A 108 -2.61 1.94 -8.49
N ASP A 109 -1.62 2.39 -9.24
CA ASP A 109 -1.46 3.79 -9.61
C ASP A 109 -2.26 4.05 -10.88
N ALA A 110 -3.14 5.06 -10.87
CA ALA A 110 -3.98 5.39 -12.02
C ALA A 110 -3.16 5.89 -13.22
N THR A 111 -1.96 6.43 -12.99
CA THR A 111 -1.11 7.01 -14.04
C THR A 111 -0.48 5.96 -14.96
N VAL A 112 -0.36 4.71 -14.50
CA VAL A 112 0.18 3.61 -15.33
C VAL A 112 -0.89 2.94 -16.19
N LEU A 113 -2.17 3.23 -15.93
CA LEU A 113 -3.30 2.67 -16.65
C LEU A 113 -3.51 3.37 -17.99
N THR A 114 -3.85 2.58 -19.00
CA THR A 114 -4.20 3.09 -20.33
C THR A 114 -5.46 2.41 -20.85
N GLU A 115 -6.08 3.04 -21.85
CA GLU A 115 -7.16 2.40 -22.58
C GLU A 115 -6.66 1.13 -23.30
N ALA A 116 -7.50 0.09 -23.34
CA ALA A 116 -7.13 -1.19 -23.94
C ALA A 116 -6.60 -1.06 -25.37
N GLY A 117 -5.41 -1.65 -25.61
CA GLY A 117 -4.75 -1.63 -26.92
C GLY A 117 -3.66 -0.58 -27.08
N TYR A 118 -3.43 0.29 -26.10
CA TYR A 118 -2.34 1.26 -26.10
C TYR A 118 -1.14 0.79 -25.26
N VAL A 119 -0.05 1.57 -25.29
CA VAL A 119 1.16 1.25 -24.49
C VAL A 119 0.91 1.66 -23.05
N GLY A 120 0.88 0.68 -22.16
CA GLY A 120 0.62 0.85 -20.73
C GLY A 120 -0.01 -0.43 -20.15
N GLU A 121 -0.48 -0.35 -18.93
CA GLU A 121 -1.21 -1.44 -18.30
C GLU A 121 -2.71 -1.35 -18.60
N ASP A 122 -3.27 -2.44 -19.08
CA ASP A 122 -4.72 -2.55 -19.26
C ASP A 122 -5.44 -2.45 -17.90
N ILE A 123 -6.63 -1.85 -17.88
CA ILE A 123 -7.43 -1.67 -16.66
C ILE A 123 -7.74 -3.02 -15.99
N GLU A 124 -7.88 -4.10 -16.75
CA GLU A 124 -8.10 -5.43 -16.20
C GLU A 124 -6.88 -5.98 -15.43
N SER A 125 -5.67 -5.39 -15.60
CA SER A 125 -4.48 -5.76 -14.82
C SER A 125 -4.69 -5.56 -13.31
N ILE A 126 -5.55 -4.62 -12.92
CA ILE A 126 -5.97 -4.39 -11.53
C ILE A 126 -6.50 -5.70 -10.90
N LEU A 127 -7.38 -6.39 -11.64
CA LEU A 127 -7.97 -7.64 -11.17
C LEU A 127 -6.97 -8.80 -11.19
N THR A 128 -6.02 -8.80 -12.14
CA THR A 128 -4.92 -9.78 -12.13
C THR A 128 -4.09 -9.66 -10.86
N ARG A 129 -3.73 -8.43 -10.46
CA ARG A 129 -2.99 -8.19 -9.22
C ARG A 129 -3.79 -8.62 -7.99
N LEU A 130 -5.10 -8.34 -7.96
CA LEU A 130 -5.97 -8.78 -6.86
C LEU A 130 -6.07 -10.29 -6.77
N LEU A 131 -6.21 -11.00 -7.91
CA LEU A 131 -6.18 -12.46 -7.99
C LEU A 131 -4.86 -13.05 -7.49
N GLN A 132 -3.72 -12.44 -7.86
CA GLN A 132 -2.41 -12.87 -7.37
C GLN A 132 -2.29 -12.78 -5.84
N VAL A 133 -2.80 -11.69 -5.24
CA VAL A 133 -2.82 -11.53 -3.79
C VAL A 133 -3.74 -12.53 -3.09
N ALA A 134 -4.81 -12.96 -3.79
CA ALA A 134 -5.75 -13.97 -3.31
C ALA A 134 -5.32 -15.41 -3.66
N ASP A 135 -4.06 -15.66 -4.04
CA ASP A 135 -3.56 -16.97 -4.49
C ASP A 135 -4.46 -17.60 -5.58
N TYR A 136 -5.01 -16.78 -6.47
CA TYR A 136 -5.97 -17.14 -7.53
C TYR A 136 -7.30 -17.72 -7.02
N ASN A 137 -7.63 -17.52 -5.76
CA ASN A 137 -8.96 -17.82 -5.24
C ASN A 137 -9.94 -16.72 -5.66
N VAL A 138 -10.75 -16.99 -6.69
CA VAL A 138 -11.70 -16.01 -7.24
C VAL A 138 -12.70 -15.55 -6.19
N ALA A 139 -13.22 -16.46 -5.36
CA ALA A 139 -14.22 -16.12 -4.35
C ALA A 139 -13.68 -15.18 -3.26
N GLU A 140 -12.41 -15.27 -2.91
CA GLU A 140 -11.74 -14.33 -2.00
C GLU A 140 -11.42 -13.02 -2.70
N ALA A 141 -10.92 -13.07 -3.95
CA ALA A 141 -10.61 -11.88 -4.74
C ALA A 141 -11.86 -10.99 -4.93
N GLU A 142 -13.02 -11.59 -5.18
CA GLU A 142 -14.29 -10.87 -5.34
C GLU A 142 -14.78 -10.16 -4.07
N GLN A 143 -14.21 -10.47 -2.90
CA GLN A 143 -14.47 -9.78 -1.63
C GLN A 143 -13.34 -8.82 -1.22
N GLY A 144 -12.36 -8.65 -2.09
CA GLY A 144 -11.19 -7.84 -1.85
C GLY A 144 -11.43 -6.33 -1.89
N ILE A 145 -10.38 -5.59 -1.55
CA ILE A 145 -10.32 -4.13 -1.64
C ILE A 145 -9.26 -3.75 -2.66
N VAL A 146 -9.61 -2.87 -3.59
CA VAL A 146 -8.70 -2.25 -4.56
C VAL A 146 -8.54 -0.78 -4.19
N PHE A 147 -7.31 -0.35 -3.98
CA PHE A 147 -6.98 1.06 -3.81
C PHE A 147 -6.35 1.58 -5.11
N ILE A 148 -7.02 2.56 -5.74
CA ILE A 148 -6.53 3.24 -6.94
C ILE A 148 -5.95 4.58 -6.49
N ASP A 149 -4.62 4.70 -6.50
CA ASP A 149 -3.92 5.93 -6.12
C ASP A 149 -3.79 6.87 -7.31
N GLU A 150 -3.54 8.14 -7.04
CA GLU A 150 -3.32 9.21 -8.03
C GLU A 150 -4.47 9.39 -9.04
N ILE A 151 -5.71 9.16 -8.63
CA ILE A 151 -6.90 9.27 -9.48
C ILE A 151 -7.09 10.69 -10.06
N ASP A 152 -6.59 11.72 -9.37
CA ASP A 152 -6.61 13.10 -9.82
C ASP A 152 -5.73 13.34 -11.06
N LYS A 153 -4.78 12.47 -11.35
CA LYS A 153 -3.87 12.61 -12.48
C LYS A 153 -4.50 12.18 -13.81
N ILE A 154 -5.55 11.37 -13.77
CA ILE A 154 -6.34 11.02 -14.95
C ILE A 154 -7.53 11.97 -15.19
N ALA A 155 -7.61 13.06 -14.40
CA ALA A 155 -8.59 14.11 -14.64
C ALA A 155 -8.28 14.85 -15.96
N ARG A 156 -9.32 15.18 -16.69
CA ARG A 156 -9.23 15.92 -17.96
C ARG A 156 -8.65 17.31 -17.72
N LYS A 157 -7.55 17.64 -18.37
CA LYS A 157 -6.89 18.95 -18.26
C LYS A 157 -7.42 19.89 -19.36
N GLY A 158 -8.36 20.78 -18.96
CA GLY A 158 -8.77 21.93 -19.76
C GLY A 158 -9.82 21.65 -20.85
N ASP A 159 -10.47 22.75 -21.28
CA ASP A 159 -11.54 22.82 -22.29
C ASP A 159 -11.04 22.72 -23.74
N ASN A 160 -9.82 22.28 -23.98
CA ASN A 160 -9.38 22.06 -25.35
C ASN A 160 -10.08 20.81 -25.89
N PRO A 161 -11.05 20.95 -26.81
CA PRO A 161 -11.57 19.83 -27.55
C PRO A 161 -10.50 19.41 -28.57
N SER A 162 -9.46 18.73 -28.02
CA SER A 162 -8.48 18.07 -28.87
C SER A 162 -9.21 17.03 -29.69
N ILE A 163 -9.07 17.08 -31.01
CA ILE A 163 -9.61 16.09 -31.94
C ILE A 163 -9.00 14.70 -31.68
N THR A 164 -7.96 14.62 -30.86
CA THR A 164 -7.30 13.39 -30.43
C THR A 164 -7.95 12.87 -29.15
N ARG A 165 -8.41 11.61 -29.22
CA ARG A 165 -8.96 10.87 -28.08
C ARG A 165 -7.95 10.85 -26.93
N ASP A 166 -8.37 11.27 -25.74
CA ASP A 166 -7.53 11.22 -24.53
C ASP A 166 -7.50 9.80 -23.96
N VAL A 167 -6.45 9.07 -24.33
CA VAL A 167 -6.26 7.65 -24.02
C VAL A 167 -5.77 7.43 -22.60
N SER A 168 -5.18 8.45 -21.96
CA SER A 168 -4.59 8.41 -20.63
C SER A 168 -5.45 9.06 -19.55
N GLY A 169 -6.40 9.88 -19.94
CA GLY A 169 -7.29 10.59 -19.02
C GLY A 169 -8.72 10.05 -19.07
N GLU A 170 -9.56 10.63 -19.94
CA GLU A 170 -10.98 10.28 -20.05
C GLU A 170 -11.19 8.81 -20.44
N GLY A 171 -10.38 8.25 -21.33
CA GLY A 171 -10.46 6.83 -21.74
C GLY A 171 -10.26 5.87 -20.58
N VAL A 172 -9.31 6.18 -19.68
CA VAL A 172 -9.08 5.39 -18.46
C VAL A 172 -10.26 5.52 -17.50
N GLN A 173 -10.80 6.73 -17.30
CA GLN A 173 -11.99 6.92 -16.45
C GLN A 173 -13.18 6.09 -16.96
N GLN A 174 -13.46 6.11 -18.27
CA GLN A 174 -14.52 5.29 -18.87
C GLN A 174 -14.27 3.79 -18.73
N GLY A 175 -13.04 3.35 -18.88
CA GLY A 175 -12.69 1.95 -18.67
C GLY A 175 -12.86 1.49 -17.22
N LEU A 176 -12.53 2.34 -16.25
CA LEU A 176 -12.74 2.07 -14.83
C LEU A 176 -14.22 1.96 -14.45
N LEU A 177 -15.14 2.61 -15.17
CA LEU A 177 -16.58 2.53 -14.91
C LEU A 177 -17.07 1.08 -14.86
N LYS A 178 -16.63 0.22 -15.78
CA LYS A 178 -17.02 -1.19 -15.82
C LYS A 178 -16.69 -1.92 -14.51
N LEU A 179 -15.53 -1.59 -13.90
CA LEU A 179 -15.13 -2.18 -12.63
C LEU A 179 -15.93 -1.61 -11.47
N LEU A 180 -16.14 -0.29 -11.47
CA LEU A 180 -16.84 0.42 -10.41
C LEU A 180 -18.33 0.07 -10.35
N GLU A 181 -18.97 -0.14 -11.50
CA GLU A 181 -20.38 -0.52 -11.62
C GLU A 181 -20.65 -1.96 -11.14
N GLY A 182 -19.71 -2.85 -11.32
CA GLY A 182 -19.85 -4.25 -10.96
C GLY A 182 -20.27 -5.12 -12.14
N SER A 183 -19.30 -5.54 -12.93
CA SER A 183 -19.45 -6.42 -14.09
C SER A 183 -18.59 -7.67 -13.96
N VAL A 184 -18.87 -8.69 -14.77
CA VAL A 184 -17.98 -9.83 -14.91
C VAL A 184 -16.93 -9.49 -15.95
N VAL A 185 -15.66 -9.53 -15.52
CA VAL A 185 -14.51 -9.20 -16.34
C VAL A 185 -13.64 -10.44 -16.51
N ASN A 186 -13.27 -10.75 -17.77
CA ASN A 186 -12.39 -11.86 -18.08
C ASN A 186 -10.92 -11.44 -17.94
N VAL A 187 -10.22 -12.02 -16.99
CA VAL A 187 -8.86 -11.65 -16.59
C VAL A 187 -7.85 -12.69 -17.05
N PRO A 188 -6.72 -12.30 -17.66
CA PRO A 188 -5.66 -13.24 -18.00
C PRO A 188 -4.95 -13.73 -16.72
N PRO A 189 -4.67 -15.06 -16.58
CA PRO A 189 -4.14 -15.61 -15.33
C PRO A 189 -2.72 -15.15 -15.01
N GLN A 190 -1.91 -14.80 -16.00
CA GLN A 190 -0.51 -14.40 -15.79
C GLN A 190 -0.24 -12.90 -15.98
N GLY A 191 -1.28 -12.11 -16.26
CA GLY A 191 -1.10 -10.72 -16.68
C GLY A 191 -0.53 -10.59 -18.09
N GLY A 192 -0.39 -9.35 -18.58
CA GLY A 192 0.13 -9.08 -19.91
C GLY A 192 -0.93 -9.09 -21.01
N ARG A 193 -0.48 -9.11 -22.28
CA ARG A 193 -1.38 -9.04 -23.44
C ARG A 193 -2.25 -10.29 -23.54
N LYS A 194 -3.53 -10.09 -23.85
CA LYS A 194 -4.50 -11.16 -24.06
C LYS A 194 -4.11 -12.00 -25.28
N HIS A 195 -3.78 -13.28 -25.07
CA HIS A 195 -3.61 -14.24 -26.17
C HIS A 195 -4.94 -14.93 -26.47
N PRO A 196 -5.30 -15.15 -27.73
CA PRO A 196 -6.57 -15.77 -28.13
C PRO A 196 -6.80 -17.14 -27.50
N ASP A 197 -5.75 -17.93 -27.31
CA ASP A 197 -5.80 -19.29 -26.79
C ASP A 197 -5.69 -19.39 -25.26
N GLN A 198 -5.57 -18.26 -24.56
CA GLN A 198 -5.39 -18.25 -23.11
C GLN A 198 -6.74 -18.38 -22.41
N LYS A 199 -6.86 -19.36 -21.51
CA LYS A 199 -8.05 -19.51 -20.66
C LYS A 199 -8.16 -18.34 -19.69
N MET A 200 -9.16 -17.49 -19.90
CA MET A 200 -9.46 -16.34 -19.05
C MET A 200 -10.17 -16.76 -17.77
N ILE A 201 -9.94 -16.05 -16.69
CA ILE A 201 -10.62 -16.22 -15.40
C ILE A 201 -11.72 -15.17 -15.31
N PRO A 202 -13.02 -15.55 -15.24
CA PRO A 202 -14.08 -14.58 -15.01
C PRO A 202 -14.07 -14.12 -13.55
N VAL A 203 -14.05 -12.81 -13.34
CA VAL A 203 -14.08 -12.17 -12.02
C VAL A 203 -15.25 -11.18 -11.97
N ASN A 204 -16.13 -11.34 -11.01
CA ASN A 204 -17.25 -10.44 -10.80
C ASN A 204 -16.86 -9.29 -9.85
N THR A 205 -16.87 -8.07 -10.37
CA THR A 205 -16.45 -6.89 -9.59
C THR A 205 -17.55 -6.30 -8.72
N LYS A 206 -18.77 -6.87 -8.73
CA LYS A 206 -19.93 -6.36 -7.96
C LYS A 206 -19.63 -6.26 -6.46
N ASN A 207 -18.82 -7.16 -5.93
CA ASN A 207 -18.53 -7.28 -4.50
C ASN A 207 -17.15 -6.72 -4.10
N ILE A 208 -16.31 -6.34 -5.07
CA ILE A 208 -15.00 -5.71 -4.80
C ILE A 208 -15.25 -4.26 -4.36
N LEU A 209 -14.63 -3.86 -3.24
CA LEU A 209 -14.63 -2.46 -2.81
C LEU A 209 -13.52 -1.68 -3.50
N PHE A 210 -13.88 -0.65 -4.25
CA PHE A 210 -12.91 0.28 -4.82
C PHE A 210 -12.82 1.54 -3.96
N ILE A 211 -11.58 1.91 -3.63
CA ILE A 211 -11.23 3.13 -2.92
C ILE A 211 -10.29 3.91 -3.83
N CYS A 212 -10.72 5.06 -4.33
CA CYS A 212 -9.94 5.93 -5.18
C CYS A 212 -9.28 7.01 -4.33
N GLY A 213 -7.97 7.23 -4.45
CA GLY A 213 -7.23 8.25 -3.72
C GLY A 213 -6.56 9.25 -4.66
N GLY A 214 -6.58 10.54 -4.31
CA GLY A 214 -5.87 11.57 -5.06
C GLY A 214 -5.49 12.75 -4.18
N ALA A 215 -4.51 13.54 -4.63
CA ALA A 215 -4.13 14.78 -3.98
C ALA A 215 -5.14 15.88 -4.27
N PHE A 216 -5.62 15.95 -5.49
CA PHE A 216 -6.57 16.95 -6.00
C PHE A 216 -6.06 18.38 -5.80
N ASP A 217 -4.78 18.61 -6.12
CA ASP A 217 -4.17 19.93 -6.02
C ASP A 217 -4.90 20.93 -6.92
N GLY A 218 -5.41 22.02 -6.31
CA GLY A 218 -6.22 23.03 -7.00
C GLY A 218 -7.73 22.88 -6.82
N LEU A 219 -8.22 21.79 -6.23
CA LEU A 219 -9.63 21.60 -5.91
C LEU A 219 -10.13 22.65 -4.92
N GLU A 220 -9.28 23.10 -3.99
CA GLU A 220 -9.58 24.16 -3.04
C GLU A 220 -10.04 25.45 -3.74
N ARG A 221 -9.41 25.82 -4.86
CA ARG A 221 -9.79 27.03 -5.65
C ARG A 221 -11.15 26.89 -6.31
N ILE A 222 -11.50 25.67 -6.74
CA ILE A 222 -12.81 25.37 -7.34
C ILE A 222 -13.89 25.52 -6.28
N ILE A 223 -13.63 25.02 -5.06
CA ILE A 223 -14.55 25.12 -3.92
C ILE A 223 -14.70 26.60 -3.49
N GLU A 224 -13.59 27.33 -3.38
CA GLU A 224 -13.61 28.78 -3.06
C GLU A 224 -14.47 29.54 -4.08
N SER A 225 -14.22 29.36 -5.37
CA SER A 225 -14.98 30.01 -6.43
C SER A 225 -16.49 29.71 -6.33
N ARG A 226 -16.86 28.48 -5.99
CA ARG A 226 -18.28 28.13 -5.77
C ARG A 226 -18.89 28.85 -4.57
N LEU A 227 -18.14 28.96 -3.50
CA LEU A 227 -18.59 29.61 -2.24
C LEU A 227 -18.67 31.13 -2.44
N GLU A 228 -17.71 31.75 -3.17
CA GLU A 228 -17.71 33.17 -3.47
C GLU A 228 -18.87 33.56 -4.41
N THR A 229 -19.17 32.74 -5.41
CA THR A 229 -20.29 32.98 -6.33
C THR A 229 -21.63 32.99 -5.61
N SER A 230 -21.78 32.25 -4.51
CA SER A 230 -22.99 32.24 -3.69
C SER A 230 -23.10 33.44 -2.75
N SER A 231 -22.03 34.24 -2.60
CA SER A 231 -22.00 35.40 -1.69
C SER A 231 -22.14 36.76 -2.39
N ILE A 232 -22.49 36.79 -3.68
CA ILE A 232 -22.75 38.02 -4.43
C ILE A 232 -24.15 38.55 -4.03
N GLY A 233 -24.20 39.47 -3.06
CA GLY A 233 -25.42 40.15 -2.64
C GLY A 233 -25.12 41.22 -1.56
N PHE A 234 -26.07 42.15 -1.36
CA PHE A 234 -26.00 43.17 -0.30
C PHE A 234 -25.94 42.45 1.06
N GLY A 235 -24.76 42.48 1.73
CA GLY A 235 -24.50 41.82 3.00
C GLY A 235 -23.49 40.67 2.96
N ALA A 236 -22.79 40.45 1.85
CA ALA A 236 -21.73 39.46 1.74
C ALA A 236 -20.62 39.72 2.77
N LYS A 237 -20.37 38.77 3.67
CA LYS A 237 -19.24 38.82 4.59
C LYS A 237 -17.96 38.62 3.77
N ILE A 238 -17.12 39.64 3.71
CA ILE A 238 -15.77 39.56 3.15
C ILE A 238 -14.99 38.60 4.09
N VAL A 239 -14.78 37.37 3.63
CA VAL A 239 -13.91 36.42 4.31
C VAL A 239 -12.48 36.77 3.92
N ASP A 240 -11.63 37.08 4.89
CA ASP A 240 -10.21 37.35 4.66
C ASP A 240 -9.54 36.18 3.96
N LYS A 241 -9.15 36.36 2.70
CA LYS A 241 -8.53 35.34 1.83
C LYS A 241 -7.20 34.78 2.34
N LYS A 242 -6.58 35.44 3.33
CA LYS A 242 -5.23 35.08 3.82
C LYS A 242 -5.19 33.94 4.85
N ASN A 243 -6.33 33.52 5.42
CA ASN A 243 -6.38 32.56 6.51
C ASN A 243 -7.40 31.43 6.28
N THR A 244 -7.75 31.11 5.03
CA THR A 244 -8.69 30.03 4.79
C THR A 244 -7.98 28.70 4.95
N ASP A 245 -8.33 27.95 5.96
CA ASP A 245 -7.82 26.61 6.25
C ASP A 245 -8.23 25.65 5.13
N ILE A 246 -7.27 25.19 4.36
CA ILE A 246 -7.47 24.28 3.21
C ILE A 246 -8.26 23.02 3.65
N SER A 247 -7.98 22.51 4.85
CA SER A 247 -8.69 21.35 5.39
C SER A 247 -10.19 21.60 5.53
N LYS A 248 -10.57 22.81 6.00
CA LYS A 248 -11.98 23.21 6.11
C LYS A 248 -12.65 23.39 4.76
N LEU A 249 -11.93 23.86 3.76
CA LEU A 249 -12.44 23.94 2.38
C LEU A 249 -12.68 22.56 1.79
N LEU A 250 -11.72 21.66 1.88
CA LEU A 250 -11.84 20.31 1.35
C LEU A 250 -12.98 19.51 2.01
N LYS A 251 -13.35 19.80 3.26
CA LYS A 251 -14.53 19.21 3.92
C LYS A 251 -15.85 19.66 3.28
N GLN A 252 -15.86 20.78 2.54
CA GLN A 252 -17.03 21.30 1.83
C GLN A 252 -17.07 20.87 0.35
N ALA A 253 -16.16 19.99 -0.06
CA ALA A 253 -16.11 19.48 -1.43
C ALA A 253 -17.42 18.76 -1.79
N MET A 254 -17.90 18.99 -3.00
CA MET A 254 -19.12 18.40 -3.55
C MET A 254 -18.81 17.63 -4.85
N PRO A 255 -19.68 16.69 -5.26
CA PRO A 255 -19.49 15.98 -6.53
C PRO A 255 -19.27 16.87 -7.74
N GLN A 256 -19.95 18.02 -7.80
CA GLN A 256 -19.80 19.01 -8.87
C GLN A 256 -18.38 19.65 -8.92
N ASP A 257 -17.69 19.74 -7.78
CA ASP A 257 -16.34 20.29 -7.73
C ASP A 257 -15.36 19.29 -8.35
N LEU A 258 -15.56 17.99 -8.15
CA LEU A 258 -14.78 16.93 -8.80
C LEU A 258 -15.01 16.90 -10.31
N THR A 259 -16.26 17.14 -10.75
CA THR A 259 -16.57 17.26 -12.19
C THR A 259 -15.88 18.48 -12.80
N LYS A 260 -15.91 19.64 -12.13
CA LYS A 260 -15.16 20.83 -12.56
C LYS A 260 -13.65 20.64 -12.53
N PHE A 261 -13.15 19.77 -11.66
CA PHE A 261 -11.72 19.42 -11.59
C PHE A 261 -11.29 18.59 -12.82
N GLY A 262 -12.22 17.88 -13.46
CA GLY A 262 -11.96 17.09 -14.67
C GLY A 262 -12.29 15.60 -14.58
N LEU A 263 -12.95 15.16 -13.50
CA LEU A 263 -13.53 13.83 -13.47
C LEU A 263 -14.88 13.81 -14.22
N ILE A 264 -15.11 12.77 -15.02
CA ILE A 264 -16.36 12.65 -15.75
C ILE A 264 -17.54 12.42 -14.79
N PRO A 265 -18.73 12.99 -15.06
CA PRO A 265 -19.89 12.88 -14.17
C PRO A 265 -20.28 11.44 -13.83
N GLU A 266 -20.15 10.53 -14.78
CA GLU A 266 -20.46 9.11 -14.63
C GLU A 266 -19.53 8.47 -13.58
N PHE A 267 -18.23 8.81 -13.62
CA PHE A 267 -17.26 8.33 -12.64
C PHE A 267 -17.58 8.85 -11.24
N VAL A 268 -17.86 10.15 -11.12
CA VAL A 268 -18.23 10.79 -9.85
C VAL A 268 -19.50 10.15 -9.28
N GLY A 269 -20.48 9.82 -10.12
CA GLY A 269 -21.68 9.10 -9.72
C GLY A 269 -21.44 7.69 -9.16
N ARG A 270 -20.33 7.04 -9.54
CA ARG A 270 -19.95 5.69 -9.05
C ARG A 270 -19.06 5.68 -7.81
N VAL A 271 -18.63 6.86 -7.34
CA VAL A 271 -17.86 7.04 -6.10
C VAL A 271 -18.59 8.00 -5.15
N PRO A 272 -19.81 7.66 -4.69
CA PRO A 272 -20.68 8.58 -3.97
C PRO A 272 -20.14 8.97 -2.58
N VAL A 273 -19.24 8.18 -2.02
CA VAL A 273 -18.67 8.45 -0.69
C VAL A 273 -17.39 9.24 -0.84
N MET A 274 -17.45 10.53 -0.51
CA MET A 274 -16.29 11.42 -0.52
C MET A 274 -15.73 11.57 0.90
N VAL A 275 -14.43 11.37 1.05
CA VAL A 275 -13.72 11.47 2.31
C VAL A 275 -12.54 12.44 2.13
N SER A 276 -12.58 13.57 2.84
CA SER A 276 -11.46 14.51 2.88
C SER A 276 -10.51 14.17 4.03
N LEU A 277 -9.22 14.33 3.79
CA LEU A 277 -8.17 14.19 4.80
C LEU A 277 -7.62 15.56 5.16
N ASP A 278 -7.42 15.77 6.45
CA ASP A 278 -6.83 16.99 6.99
C ASP A 278 -5.31 17.03 6.70
N LEU A 279 -4.77 18.24 6.55
CA LEU A 279 -3.34 18.46 6.52
C LEU A 279 -2.73 18.07 7.86
N LEU A 280 -1.52 17.56 7.84
CA LEU A 280 -0.77 17.21 9.04
C LEU A 280 0.04 18.42 9.48
N ASP A 281 -0.19 18.89 10.70
CA ASP A 281 0.63 19.88 11.39
C ASP A 281 1.88 19.26 12.02
N GLU A 282 2.77 20.07 12.55
CA GLU A 282 4.01 19.61 13.18
C GLU A 282 3.73 18.70 14.37
N ASP A 283 2.75 19.05 15.20
CA ASP A 283 2.35 18.24 16.37
C ASP A 283 1.84 16.86 15.95
N ALA A 284 1.06 16.78 14.86
CA ALA A 284 0.63 15.49 14.32
C ALA A 284 1.81 14.68 13.82
N LEU A 285 2.83 15.29 13.20
CA LEU A 285 4.04 14.57 12.74
C LEU A 285 4.87 14.03 13.91
N VAL A 286 5.01 14.79 15.00
CA VAL A 286 5.65 14.33 16.25
C VAL A 286 4.92 13.10 16.81
N ARG A 287 3.60 13.17 16.86
CA ARG A 287 2.76 12.05 17.31
C ARG A 287 2.88 10.84 16.36
N ILE A 288 2.95 11.05 15.04
CA ILE A 288 3.16 9.99 14.05
C ILE A 288 4.50 9.26 14.25
N LEU A 289 5.53 9.97 14.68
CA LEU A 289 6.83 9.39 14.98
C LEU A 289 6.82 8.47 16.20
N THR A 290 5.95 8.73 17.20
CA THR A 290 6.04 8.11 18.52
C THR A 290 4.85 7.25 18.94
N GLU A 291 3.60 7.67 18.67
CA GLU A 291 2.40 7.02 19.23
C GLU A 291 1.98 5.71 18.53
N PRO A 292 1.88 5.63 17.19
CA PRO A 292 1.34 4.46 16.51
C PRO A 292 2.02 3.15 16.92
N LYS A 293 1.31 2.02 16.79
CA LYS A 293 1.91 0.69 17.01
C LYS A 293 3.17 0.46 16.18
N ASN A 294 3.17 0.95 14.95
CA ASN A 294 4.30 0.86 14.02
C ASN A 294 4.99 2.22 13.84
N ALA A 295 5.06 3.06 14.89
CA ALA A 295 5.76 4.33 14.86
C ALA A 295 7.22 4.15 14.44
N LEU A 296 7.76 5.10 13.67
CA LEU A 296 9.13 5.00 13.17
C LEU A 296 10.15 4.86 14.30
N VAL A 297 10.05 5.67 15.35
CA VAL A 297 10.90 5.57 16.53
C VAL A 297 10.90 4.14 17.10
N LYS A 298 9.72 3.51 17.25
CA LYS A 298 9.60 2.13 17.76
C LYS A 298 10.22 1.09 16.82
N GLN A 299 10.17 1.34 15.49
CA GLN A 299 10.81 0.46 14.52
C GLN A 299 12.34 0.48 14.67
N TYR A 300 12.94 1.67 14.77
CA TYR A 300 14.39 1.82 14.98
C TYR A 300 14.81 1.29 16.36
N GLN A 301 14.04 1.60 17.41
CA GLN A 301 14.28 1.00 18.73
C GLN A 301 14.31 -0.52 18.69
N LYS A 302 13.38 -1.13 17.93
CA LYS A 302 13.35 -2.59 17.78
C LYS A 302 14.53 -3.15 16.98
N LEU A 303 15.03 -2.42 15.97
CA LEU A 303 16.24 -2.79 15.24
C LEU A 303 17.46 -2.82 16.15
N PHE A 304 17.68 -1.76 16.93
CA PHE A 304 18.79 -1.68 17.89
C PHE A 304 18.68 -2.70 19.04
N GLU A 305 17.45 -3.00 19.49
CA GLU A 305 17.21 -4.04 20.49
C GLU A 305 17.65 -5.43 20.01
N LEU A 306 17.59 -5.71 18.68
CA LEU A 306 18.09 -6.97 18.12
C LEU A 306 19.61 -7.10 18.20
N ASP A 307 20.32 -5.96 18.28
CA ASP A 307 21.76 -5.87 18.49
C ASP A 307 22.13 -5.67 19.97
N ASP A 308 21.14 -5.90 20.88
CA ASP A 308 21.29 -5.68 22.32
C ASP A 308 21.63 -4.24 22.73
N VAL A 309 21.31 -3.23 21.89
CA VAL A 309 21.53 -1.81 22.14
C VAL A 309 20.20 -1.11 22.42
N LYS A 310 20.16 -0.24 23.42
CA LYS A 310 19.01 0.60 23.73
C LYS A 310 19.09 1.91 22.95
N LEU A 311 18.13 2.15 22.04
CA LEU A 311 18.05 3.41 21.30
C LEU A 311 17.05 4.36 21.99
N GLU A 312 17.46 5.59 22.24
CA GLU A 312 16.64 6.65 22.80
C GLU A 312 16.66 7.87 21.88
N PHE A 313 15.52 8.54 21.77
CA PHE A 313 15.41 9.83 21.09
C PHE A 313 15.00 10.87 22.14
N THR A 314 15.70 12.00 22.17
CA THR A 314 15.26 13.12 23.01
C THR A 314 13.97 13.72 22.42
N PRO A 315 13.08 14.30 23.24
CA PRO A 315 11.89 14.97 22.74
C PRO A 315 12.21 16.04 21.69
N ASP A 316 13.27 16.82 21.93
CA ASP A 316 13.73 17.87 21.02
C ASP A 316 14.19 17.31 19.66
N ALA A 317 14.83 16.14 19.65
CA ALA A 317 15.20 15.46 18.39
C ALA A 317 13.98 15.03 17.58
N VAL A 318 12.94 14.54 18.24
CA VAL A 318 11.69 14.15 17.57
C VAL A 318 10.98 15.37 16.98
N HIS A 319 10.95 16.49 17.72
CA HIS A 319 10.40 17.76 17.22
C HIS A 319 11.21 18.27 16.03
N GLU A 320 12.54 18.23 16.08
CA GLU A 320 13.39 18.68 14.96
C GLU A 320 13.18 17.85 13.70
N ILE A 321 13.04 16.53 13.82
CA ILE A 321 12.70 15.65 12.69
C ILE A 321 11.35 16.04 12.07
N ALA A 322 10.35 16.34 12.90
CA ALA A 322 9.03 16.79 12.44
C ALA A 322 9.11 18.15 11.74
N HIS A 323 9.86 19.11 12.34
CA HIS A 323 10.09 20.43 11.78
C HIS A 323 10.74 20.36 10.39
N MET A 324 11.81 19.58 10.24
CA MET A 324 12.47 19.36 8.94
C MET A 324 11.51 18.78 7.89
N ALA A 325 10.58 17.91 8.28
CA ALA A 325 9.59 17.35 7.37
C ALA A 325 8.56 18.39 6.89
N VAL A 326 8.19 19.33 7.76
CA VAL A 326 7.33 20.48 7.43
C VAL A 326 8.05 21.43 6.48
N GLU A 327 9.29 21.84 6.80
CA GLU A 327 10.10 22.69 5.93
C GLU A 327 10.26 22.12 4.52
N ARG A 328 10.56 20.84 4.41
CA ARG A 328 10.70 20.14 3.14
C ARG A 328 9.37 19.91 2.42
N LYS A 329 8.24 20.26 3.02
CA LYS A 329 6.88 20.03 2.47
C LYS A 329 6.63 18.58 2.06
N THR A 330 7.26 17.63 2.73
CA THR A 330 7.18 16.20 2.39
C THR A 330 6.13 15.45 3.20
N GLY A 331 5.58 16.10 4.25
CA GLY A 331 4.63 15.48 5.17
C GLY A 331 5.17 14.21 5.81
N ALA A 332 4.31 13.30 6.20
CA ALA A 332 4.72 12.07 6.86
C ALA A 332 5.63 11.15 6.01
N ARG A 333 5.63 11.27 4.68
CA ARG A 333 6.56 10.51 3.82
C ARG A 333 8.02 10.89 4.04
N GLY A 334 8.30 12.16 4.34
CA GLY A 334 9.66 12.66 4.58
C GLY A 334 10.28 12.16 5.88
N LEU A 335 9.47 11.84 6.88
CA LEU A 335 9.95 11.45 8.20
C LEU A 335 10.91 10.25 8.15
N ARG A 336 10.59 9.23 7.33
CA ARG A 336 11.46 8.06 7.17
C ARG A 336 12.81 8.43 6.56
N ALA A 337 12.82 9.21 5.49
CA ALA A 337 14.05 9.61 4.83
C ALA A 337 14.96 10.46 5.73
N ILE A 338 14.35 11.35 6.53
CA ILE A 338 15.09 12.15 7.52
C ILE A 338 15.68 11.21 8.57
N MET A 339 14.87 10.31 9.16
CA MET A 339 15.36 9.35 10.15
C MET A 339 16.47 8.44 9.60
N GLU A 340 16.34 7.94 8.38
CA GLU A 340 17.38 7.14 7.73
C GLU A 340 18.68 7.92 7.57
N SER A 341 18.59 9.21 7.17
CA SER A 341 19.77 10.06 7.05
C SER A 341 20.50 10.27 8.38
N VAL A 342 19.75 10.50 9.47
CA VAL A 342 20.29 10.71 10.82
C VAL A 342 20.91 9.42 11.39
N MET A 343 20.28 8.28 11.12
CA MET A 343 20.65 7.00 11.73
C MET A 343 21.67 6.20 10.92
N MET A 344 21.96 6.58 9.67
CA MET A 344 22.77 5.77 8.74
C MET A 344 24.14 5.41 9.33
N ASP A 345 24.92 6.42 9.77
CA ASP A 345 26.26 6.20 10.31
C ASP A 345 26.20 5.37 11.60
N THR A 346 25.24 5.65 12.46
CA THR A 346 25.05 4.92 13.72
C THR A 346 24.65 3.47 13.48
N MET A 347 23.79 3.19 12.52
CA MET A 347 23.43 1.81 12.13
C MET A 347 24.58 1.06 11.48
N TYR A 348 25.55 1.76 10.90
CA TYR A 348 26.76 1.15 10.35
C TYR A 348 27.81 0.83 11.43
N GLU A 349 28.01 1.75 12.39
CA GLU A 349 29.05 1.64 13.42
C GLU A 349 28.65 0.72 14.60
N VAL A 350 27.43 0.91 15.12
CA VAL A 350 26.94 0.28 16.37
C VAL A 350 26.92 -1.26 16.33
N PRO A 351 26.47 -1.94 15.26
CA PRO A 351 26.46 -3.41 15.25
C PRO A 351 27.85 -4.04 15.29
N SER A 352 28.88 -3.27 14.89
CA SER A 352 30.29 -3.72 14.87
C SER A 352 30.95 -3.66 16.24
N ASP A 353 30.39 -2.87 17.18
CA ASP A 353 30.94 -2.70 18.54
C ASP A 353 30.02 -3.32 19.59
N SER A 354 30.37 -4.49 20.08
CA SER A 354 29.60 -5.24 21.10
C SER A 354 29.55 -4.58 22.48
N ASN A 355 30.31 -3.51 22.72
CA ASN A 355 30.38 -2.83 24.01
C ASN A 355 29.36 -1.69 24.12
N VAL A 356 28.71 -1.31 23.04
CA VAL A 356 27.68 -0.27 23.05
C VAL A 356 26.47 -0.74 23.86
N GLY A 357 26.04 0.07 24.81
CA GLY A 357 24.86 -0.21 25.65
C GLY A 357 23.65 0.66 25.32
N ILE A 358 23.87 1.96 25.19
CA ILE A 358 22.80 2.93 24.92
C ILE A 358 23.29 3.88 23.82
N CYS A 359 22.41 4.17 22.90
CA CYS A 359 22.59 5.21 21.88
C CYS A 359 21.48 6.25 22.01
N THR A 360 21.85 7.52 22.19
CA THR A 360 20.89 8.63 22.36
C THR A 360 21.01 9.61 21.19
N VAL A 361 19.91 9.81 20.50
CA VAL A 361 19.81 10.79 19.40
C VAL A 361 19.32 12.11 19.95
N THR A 362 20.18 13.13 19.87
CA THR A 362 19.92 14.50 20.31
C THR A 362 19.48 15.37 19.14
N LYS A 363 18.99 16.59 19.44
CA LYS A 363 18.66 17.59 18.41
C LYS A 363 19.89 17.92 17.53
N ASP A 364 21.04 18.11 18.14
CA ASP A 364 22.26 18.46 17.40
C ASP A 364 22.74 17.32 16.48
N ALA A 365 22.43 16.07 16.83
CA ALA A 365 22.65 14.94 15.96
C ALA A 365 21.69 14.95 14.75
N VAL A 366 20.45 15.37 14.93
CA VAL A 366 19.48 15.53 13.82
C VAL A 366 19.89 16.65 12.88
N ASP A 367 20.41 17.77 13.41
CA ASP A 367 20.96 18.89 12.63
C ASP A 367 22.26 18.56 11.90
N GLY A 368 22.88 17.41 12.20
CA GLY A 368 24.16 16.99 11.62
C GLY A 368 25.37 17.75 12.21
N LYS A 369 25.23 18.40 13.36
CA LYS A 369 26.33 19.10 14.06
C LYS A 369 27.19 18.12 14.84
N GLU A 370 26.59 17.12 15.44
CA GLU A 370 27.23 16.12 16.27
C GLU A 370 26.76 14.70 15.87
N LYS A 371 27.50 13.68 16.31
CA LYS A 371 27.04 12.30 16.19
C LYS A 371 26.10 11.95 17.35
N PRO A 372 25.20 10.96 17.21
CA PRO A 372 24.44 10.43 18.34
C PRO A 372 25.33 9.99 19.48
N GLU A 373 24.94 10.31 20.71
CA GLU A 373 25.70 9.95 21.91
C GLU A 373 25.67 8.45 22.14
N VAL A 374 26.84 7.83 22.30
CA VAL A 374 26.97 6.41 22.54
C VAL A 374 27.53 6.18 23.94
N VAL A 375 26.78 5.44 24.77
CA VAL A 375 27.22 5.02 26.11
C VAL A 375 27.61 3.55 26.05
N TYR A 376 28.85 3.27 26.44
CA TYR A 376 29.41 1.93 26.50
C TYR A 376 28.98 1.21 27.76
N ARG A 377 28.82 -0.12 27.68
CA ARG A 377 28.54 -0.97 28.85
C ARG A 377 29.79 -1.03 29.73
N ASP A 378 29.61 -0.89 31.03
CA ASP A 378 30.69 -1.23 31.96
C ASP A 378 31.06 -2.70 31.82
N VAL A 379 32.32 -2.98 31.55
CA VAL A 379 32.89 -4.31 31.23
C VAL A 379 32.74 -5.31 32.41
N THR A 380 32.18 -4.89 33.53
CA THR A 380 32.04 -5.70 34.76
C THR A 380 30.77 -6.55 34.84
N VAL A 381 29.84 -6.47 33.89
CA VAL A 381 28.64 -7.31 33.93
C VAL A 381 28.78 -8.47 32.92
N PRO A 382 28.88 -9.74 33.38
CA PRO A 382 28.98 -10.86 32.47
C PRO A 382 27.71 -10.95 31.61
N LYS A 383 27.89 -11.08 30.29
CA LYS A 383 26.80 -11.35 29.35
C LYS A 383 25.91 -12.44 29.92
N LYS A 384 24.67 -12.13 30.26
CA LYS A 384 23.66 -13.15 30.52
C LYS A 384 23.49 -13.93 29.21
N ALA A 385 24.12 -15.10 29.15
CA ALA A 385 23.87 -16.05 28.07
C ALA A 385 22.36 -16.22 27.99
N LEU A 386 21.78 -15.93 26.86
CA LEU A 386 20.40 -16.25 26.54
C LEU A 386 20.28 -17.77 26.64
N ALA A 387 20.01 -18.25 27.88
CA ALA A 387 19.71 -19.63 28.14
C ALA A 387 18.49 -20.00 27.33
N GLY A 388 18.73 -20.90 26.40
CA GLY A 388 17.70 -21.45 25.56
C GLY A 388 16.45 -21.77 26.36
N ARG A 389 15.31 -21.39 25.88
CA ARG A 389 14.01 -21.78 26.42
C ARG A 389 13.99 -23.28 26.57
N SER A 390 14.26 -23.76 27.81
CA SER A 390 14.10 -25.16 28.19
C SER A 390 12.62 -25.53 27.98
N ARG A 391 12.45 -26.53 27.18
CA ARG A 391 11.25 -27.33 27.02
C ARG A 391 10.68 -27.63 28.41
N LYS A 392 9.55 -27.04 28.78
CA LYS A 392 8.84 -27.41 29.98
C LYS A 392 8.45 -28.87 29.89
N GLU A 393 9.13 -29.72 30.65
CA GLU A 393 8.70 -31.05 30.99
C GLU A 393 7.35 -30.97 31.71
N ARG A 394 6.34 -31.56 31.10
CA ARG A 394 5.09 -31.87 31.78
C ARG A 394 5.33 -33.08 32.66
N THR A 395 5.57 -32.86 33.95
CA THR A 395 5.39 -33.91 34.98
C THR A 395 3.90 -34.10 35.19
N GLY A 396 3.39 -35.22 34.77
CA GLY A 396 2.03 -35.71 35.06
C GLY A 396 2.09 -37.16 35.45
N ARG A 397 1.83 -37.38 36.70
CA ARG A 397 1.63 -38.63 37.46
C ARG A 397 0.98 -39.79 36.68
N SER A 398 1.42 -40.98 36.92
CA SER A 398 0.71 -42.08 37.57
C SER A 398 0.99 -43.48 37.00
N ARG A 399 1.63 -44.26 37.76
CA ARG A 399 1.38 -45.65 38.18
C ARG A 399 0.91 -46.71 37.17
N ASN A 400 1.65 -47.81 37.32
CA ASN A 400 1.32 -49.24 37.13
C ASN A 400 1.64 -49.85 35.75
N GLY A 401 2.74 -50.54 35.64
CA GLY A 401 2.73 -52.02 35.93
C GLY A 401 2.52 -52.84 34.68
N ARG A 402 3.57 -53.38 34.13
CA ARG A 402 3.77 -54.79 33.87
C ARG A 402 4.94 -55.08 32.92
N ARG A 403 5.72 -56.02 33.37
CA ARG A 403 6.83 -56.76 32.75
C ARG A 403 6.54 -57.18 31.28
N SER A 404 7.50 -57.10 30.42
CA SER A 404 8.27 -58.23 29.90
C SER A 404 8.62 -58.08 28.42
N ARG A 405 9.82 -58.53 28.16
CA ARG A 405 10.44 -59.09 26.96
C ARG A 405 11.30 -58.19 26.09
N MET A 406 12.58 -58.41 26.34
CA MET A 406 13.69 -58.25 25.40
C MET A 406 13.37 -58.86 24.03
N ARG A 407 13.69 -58.15 22.97
CA ARG A 407 14.26 -58.76 21.77
C ARG A 407 15.30 -57.79 21.16
N LYS A 408 16.52 -58.33 21.11
CA LYS A 408 17.64 -57.78 20.32
C LYS A 408 17.33 -57.96 18.82
N ILE A 409 17.60 -56.94 18.02
CA ILE A 409 17.96 -57.05 16.61
C ILE A 409 18.81 -55.81 16.34
N SER A 410 20.12 -55.89 16.26
CA SER A 410 20.96 -56.19 15.09
C SER A 410 21.13 -54.98 14.15
N THR A 411 22.30 -54.40 14.28
CA THR A 411 23.00 -53.49 13.37
C THR A 411 22.83 -53.85 11.89
N CYS A 412 22.46 -52.84 11.08
CA CYS A 412 22.75 -52.88 9.64
C CYS A 412 23.47 -51.57 9.26
N ARG A 413 24.77 -51.71 9.10
CA ARG A 413 25.63 -50.75 8.36
C ARG A 413 25.33 -50.91 6.87
N THR A 414 24.98 -49.89 6.19
CA THR A 414 25.10 -49.86 4.73
C THR A 414 25.92 -48.66 4.29
N ARG A 415 26.93 -48.99 3.56
CA ARG A 415 28.01 -48.19 2.92
C ARG A 415 27.47 -47.16 1.94
N ILE A 416 28.12 -45.98 2.00
CA ILE A 416 28.10 -44.98 0.95
C ILE A 416 29.11 -45.39 -0.15
N PRO A 417 28.79 -45.42 -1.43
CA PRO A 417 29.80 -45.49 -2.48
C PRO A 417 30.29 -44.08 -2.84
N GLN A 418 31.59 -43.89 -2.70
CA GLN A 418 32.30 -42.81 -3.37
C GLN A 418 32.30 -43.03 -4.88
N ILE A 419 31.93 -42.03 -5.63
CA ILE A 419 32.29 -41.89 -7.04
C ILE A 419 33.29 -40.73 -7.18
N ARG A 420 34.49 -41.15 -7.53
CA ARG A 420 35.58 -40.26 -8.00
C ARG A 420 35.39 -39.97 -9.50
N GLY A 421 35.68 -38.74 -9.88
CA GLY A 421 36.39 -38.41 -11.11
C GLY A 421 35.56 -37.87 -12.25
N ALA A 422 35.72 -36.60 -12.57
CA ALA A 422 36.50 -36.17 -13.68
C ALA A 422 36.31 -34.67 -13.91
N ALA A 423 37.45 -33.99 -13.98
CA ALA A 423 37.56 -32.59 -14.35
C ALA A 423 37.18 -32.34 -15.81
N ALA A 424 36.46 -31.24 -16.06
CA ALA A 424 36.54 -30.55 -17.34
C ALA A 424 36.40 -29.04 -17.10
N HIS A 425 37.54 -28.37 -17.12
CA HIS A 425 37.65 -26.93 -17.35
C HIS A 425 36.96 -26.55 -18.66
N ARG A 426 36.17 -25.52 -18.65
CA ARG A 426 36.14 -24.51 -19.73
C ARG A 426 35.65 -23.16 -19.19
N ASN A 427 36.58 -22.22 -19.27
CA ASN A 427 36.44 -20.78 -19.17
C ASN A 427 35.32 -20.25 -20.05
N VAL A 428 34.52 -19.34 -19.49
CA VAL A 428 34.00 -18.21 -20.25
C VAL A 428 34.09 -16.98 -19.33
N THR A 429 35.19 -16.27 -19.53
CA THR A 429 35.40 -14.91 -19.03
C THR A 429 35.12 -13.94 -20.17
N ALA A 430 34.46 -12.82 -19.80
CA ALA A 430 34.57 -11.52 -20.43
C ALA A 430 33.93 -11.28 -21.82
N ALA A 431 32.88 -10.47 -21.82
CA ALA A 431 32.68 -9.42 -22.81
C ALA A 431 31.81 -8.31 -22.23
N PHE A 432 32.39 -7.48 -21.39
CA PHE A 432 31.96 -6.08 -21.18
C PHE A 432 33.14 -5.26 -21.64
N LEU A 433 32.92 -4.42 -22.64
CA LEU A 433 33.50 -3.11 -22.92
C LEU A 433 33.53 -2.81 -24.42
N HIS A 434 33.16 -1.60 -24.74
CA HIS A 434 33.37 -0.86 -26.00
C HIS A 434 32.27 -0.95 -27.07
N ASN A 435 31.43 0.07 -27.08
CA ASN A 435 31.37 0.90 -28.26
C ASN A 435 30.92 2.34 -27.91
N ARG A 436 31.94 3.22 -27.79
CA ARG A 436 31.84 4.65 -28.07
C ARG A 436 32.25 4.78 -29.55
N ASN A 437 31.46 5.46 -30.34
CA ASN A 437 31.88 6.55 -31.22
C ASN A 437 30.75 6.95 -32.17
N LEU A 438 30.45 8.22 -32.08
CA LEU A 438 29.76 9.07 -33.07
C LEU A 438 30.49 9.07 -34.43
N PRO A 439 29.86 9.53 -35.54
CA PRO A 439 29.89 10.95 -35.79
C PRO A 439 28.59 11.61 -36.33
N VAL A 440 28.52 12.88 -35.98
CA VAL A 440 27.75 13.95 -36.55
C VAL A 440 28.07 14.13 -38.04
N THR A 441 27.03 14.25 -38.90
CA THR A 441 27.11 15.03 -40.12
C THR A 441 25.82 15.81 -40.31
N ALA A 442 26.00 17.11 -40.33
CA ALA A 442 25.06 18.10 -40.86
C ALA A 442 25.14 18.12 -42.37
N ASP A 443 24.03 18.30 -43.06
CA ASP A 443 23.89 19.14 -44.23
C ASP A 443 22.40 19.34 -44.56
N ARG A 444 21.93 20.56 -44.46
CA ARG A 444 21.57 21.55 -45.50
C ARG A 444 20.91 20.98 -46.76
N HIS A 445 19.63 21.33 -46.96
CA HIS A 445 19.10 22.03 -48.15
C HIS A 445 17.71 22.61 -47.83
N ARG A 446 17.60 23.74 -47.87
CA ARG A 446 16.99 24.99 -48.34
C ARG A 446 16.16 24.80 -49.63
N LYS A 447 15.06 25.61 -49.71
CA LYS A 447 14.26 26.08 -50.87
C LYS A 447 13.16 25.12 -51.36
N GLU A 448 11.96 25.54 -51.68
CA GLU A 448 11.30 26.74 -52.18
C GLU A 448 9.79 26.56 -51.98
N ALA A 449 9.01 27.45 -51.44
CA ALA A 449 8.31 28.56 -52.11
C ALA A 449 7.32 28.14 -53.23
N GLY A 450 6.05 28.47 -53.06
CA GLY A 450 5.08 28.51 -54.15
C GLY A 450 3.64 28.43 -53.68
N GLN A 451 3.02 29.48 -53.25
CA GLN A 451 1.80 30.13 -53.72
C GLN A 451 0.90 29.30 -54.65
N LEU A 452 -0.40 29.21 -54.30
CA LEU A 452 -1.54 29.77 -55.05
C LEU A 452 -2.86 29.19 -54.50
N ARG A 453 -3.68 30.08 -53.98
CA ARG A 453 -5.05 30.48 -54.36
C ARG A 453 -6.01 29.37 -54.84
N SER A 454 -7.03 29.12 -54.09
CA SER A 454 -8.41 29.58 -54.31
C SER A 454 -9.24 29.17 -53.07
#